data_0b5c2dbc4916e5e6db9ba5beb407f533
#
_entry.id   0b5c2dbc4916e5e6db9ba5beb407f533
#
_cell.length_a   1.000
_cell.length_b   1.000
_cell.length_c   1.000
_cell.angle_alpha   90.00
_cell.angle_beta   90.00
_cell.angle_gamma   90.00
#
_symmetry.space_group_name_H-M   'P 1'
#
loop_
_entity.id
_entity.type
_entity.pdbx_description
1 polymer ?
#
loop_
_entity_poly.entity_id
_entity_poly.type
_entity_poly.pdbx_seq_one_letter_code
_entity_poly.pdbx_strand_id
1 'polypeptide(L)'
;SFPSIEANENDRIMQVKNSVDKIAKGITNCTNNGIRVSVNCVITKFNYKNVYATGKFVANLGVQKLFITRAVPPVYSYETTEKPVVSDEYNLTHEEAKSGLDQALEVKKETGIMLGTLVNFPVCFLGDLEKYQDFFGRGCPSQRGDRINVNSTGVMHTCVHEETEYGNILEE
;
A
#
# COMPACT_ATOMS: atom_id res chain seq x y z
N SER A 1 -0.50 -6.86 -4.04
CA SER A 1 0.43 -5.74 -4.14
C SER A 1 1.12 -5.72 -5.49
N PHE A 2 1.37 -4.54 -6.04
CA PHE A 2 2.14 -4.34 -7.27
C PHE A 2 2.98 -3.06 -7.10
N PRO A 3 4.16 -3.17 -6.47
CA PRO A 3 4.96 -2.00 -6.10
C PRO A 3 5.56 -1.24 -7.28
N SER A 4 5.98 -1.92 -8.35
CA SER A 4 6.61 -1.29 -9.51
C SER A 4 6.46 -2.13 -10.78
N ILE A 5 6.39 -1.47 -11.93
CA ILE A 5 6.53 -2.11 -13.25
C ILE A 5 7.99 -2.48 -13.55
N GLU A 6 8.94 -1.79 -12.92
CA GLU A 6 10.36 -2.10 -13.04
C GLU A 6 10.68 -3.44 -12.38
N ALA A 7 11.08 -4.45 -13.17
CA ALA A 7 11.23 -5.83 -12.73
C ALA A 7 12.18 -5.97 -11.54
N ASN A 8 13.33 -5.30 -11.58
CA ASN A 8 14.32 -5.36 -10.50
C ASN A 8 13.82 -4.76 -9.19
N GLU A 9 13.06 -3.65 -9.26
CA GLU A 9 12.45 -3.02 -8.09
C GLU A 9 11.34 -3.89 -7.52
N ASN A 10 10.48 -4.41 -8.39
CA ASN A 10 9.37 -5.26 -7.98
C ASN A 10 9.88 -6.56 -7.34
N ASP A 11 10.83 -7.24 -7.98
CA ASP A 11 11.42 -8.47 -7.47
C ASP A 11 12.13 -8.25 -6.13
N ARG A 12 12.82 -7.10 -5.97
CA ARG A 12 13.46 -6.73 -4.70
C ARG A 12 12.43 -6.52 -3.59
N ILE A 13 11.34 -5.79 -3.84
CA ILE A 13 10.31 -5.49 -2.84
C ILE A 13 9.49 -6.75 -2.53
N MET A 14 9.13 -7.52 -3.55
CA MET A 14 8.31 -8.72 -3.40
C MET A 14 9.10 -9.95 -2.95
N GLN A 15 10.44 -9.91 -2.99
CA GLN A 15 11.35 -11.03 -2.73
C GLN A 15 11.06 -12.26 -3.61
N VAL A 16 10.56 -12.02 -4.83
CA VAL A 16 10.16 -13.08 -5.79
C VAL A 16 10.62 -12.71 -7.19
N LYS A 17 11.42 -13.57 -7.82
CA LYS A 17 11.85 -13.40 -9.22
C LYS A 17 10.67 -13.47 -10.20
N ASN A 18 10.73 -12.62 -11.22
CA ASN A 18 9.71 -12.47 -12.26
C ASN A 18 8.32 -12.16 -11.66
N SER A 19 8.29 -11.37 -10.60
CA SER A 19 7.05 -11.04 -9.88
C SER A 19 6.11 -10.17 -10.73
N VAL A 20 6.63 -9.27 -11.57
CA VAL A 20 5.83 -8.44 -12.48
C VAL A 20 4.96 -9.31 -13.38
N ASP A 21 5.56 -10.26 -14.10
CA ASP A 21 4.81 -11.14 -15.03
C ASP A 21 3.78 -12.00 -14.33
N LYS A 22 4.16 -12.56 -13.16
CA LYS A 22 3.26 -13.40 -12.36
C LYS A 22 2.04 -12.63 -11.88
N ILE A 23 2.25 -11.41 -11.36
CA ILE A 23 1.17 -10.58 -10.86
C ILE A 23 0.31 -10.07 -12.03
N ALA A 24 0.93 -9.62 -13.13
CA ALA A 24 0.22 -9.18 -14.32
C ALA A 24 -0.69 -10.27 -14.88
N LYS A 25 -0.17 -11.51 -14.98
CA LYS A 25 -0.96 -12.68 -15.39
C LYS A 25 -2.15 -12.92 -14.45
N GLY A 26 -1.93 -12.81 -13.14
CA GLY A 26 -3.00 -12.95 -12.15
C GLY A 26 -4.08 -11.88 -12.30
N ILE A 27 -3.69 -10.61 -12.48
CA ILE A 27 -4.61 -9.49 -12.72
C ILE A 27 -5.42 -9.75 -14.01
N THR A 28 -4.73 -10.05 -15.12
CA THR A 28 -5.37 -10.32 -16.40
C THR A 28 -6.37 -11.47 -16.33
N ASN A 29 -6.01 -12.55 -15.64
CA ASN A 29 -6.93 -13.67 -15.46
C ASN A 29 -8.22 -13.25 -14.72
N CYS A 30 -8.09 -12.42 -13.68
CA CYS A 30 -9.24 -11.90 -12.96
C CYS A 30 -10.09 -10.96 -13.83
N THR A 31 -9.46 -9.97 -14.48
CA THR A 31 -10.18 -8.96 -15.27
C THR A 31 -10.89 -9.57 -16.48
N ASN A 32 -10.26 -10.53 -17.17
CA ASN A 32 -10.85 -11.24 -18.29
C ASN A 32 -12.08 -12.10 -17.89
N ASN A 33 -12.17 -12.46 -16.61
CA ASN A 33 -13.33 -13.19 -16.07
C ASN A 33 -14.34 -12.27 -15.36
N GLY A 34 -14.28 -10.96 -15.59
CA GLY A 34 -15.23 -10.00 -15.02
C GLY A 34 -15.05 -9.73 -13.53
N ILE A 35 -13.95 -10.18 -12.93
CA ILE A 35 -13.65 -9.95 -11.52
C ILE A 35 -13.06 -8.56 -11.36
N ARG A 36 -13.65 -7.75 -10.49
CA ARG A 36 -13.13 -6.43 -10.16
C ARG A 36 -11.82 -6.54 -9.39
N VAL A 37 -10.77 -5.87 -9.90
CA VAL A 37 -9.44 -5.88 -9.31
C VAL A 37 -9.08 -4.50 -8.79
N SER A 38 -8.57 -4.46 -7.57
CA SER A 38 -7.88 -3.28 -7.02
C SER A 38 -6.42 -3.63 -6.75
N VAL A 39 -5.53 -2.73 -7.07
CA VAL A 39 -4.08 -2.89 -6.86
C VAL A 39 -3.62 -1.93 -5.78
N ASN A 40 -2.74 -2.40 -4.90
CA ASN A 40 -2.04 -1.56 -3.92
C ASN A 40 -0.57 -1.40 -4.34
N CYS A 41 -0.14 -0.17 -4.55
CA CYS A 41 1.23 0.24 -4.74
C CYS A 41 1.72 0.89 -3.44
N VAL A 42 2.55 0.18 -2.69
CA VAL A 42 3.24 0.75 -1.52
C VAL A 42 4.43 1.53 -2.03
N ILE A 43 4.42 2.85 -1.80
CA ILE A 43 5.50 3.72 -2.26
C ILE A 43 6.63 3.80 -1.21
N THR A 44 7.85 3.73 -1.71
CA THR A 44 9.11 3.75 -0.98
C THR A 44 10.14 4.55 -1.76
N LYS A 45 11.33 4.79 -1.20
CA LYS A 45 12.45 5.40 -1.95
C LYS A 45 12.84 4.64 -3.23
N PHE A 46 12.53 3.35 -3.32
CA PHE A 46 12.91 2.54 -4.48
C PHE A 46 11.99 2.74 -5.68
N ASN A 47 10.71 3.05 -5.47
CA ASN A 47 9.71 3.01 -6.53
C ASN A 47 8.88 4.28 -6.71
N TYR A 48 9.03 5.30 -5.85
CA TYR A 48 8.21 6.51 -5.94
C TYR A 48 8.33 7.24 -7.28
N LYS A 49 9.45 7.09 -7.98
CA LYS A 49 9.68 7.69 -9.32
C LYS A 49 8.94 6.97 -10.44
N ASN A 50 8.50 5.74 -10.20
CA ASN A 50 7.90 4.86 -11.20
C ASN A 50 6.38 4.67 -11.01
N VAL A 51 5.75 5.48 -10.15
CA VAL A 51 4.31 5.39 -9.86
C VAL A 51 3.47 5.62 -11.11
N TYR A 52 3.86 6.58 -11.96
CA TYR A 52 3.16 6.85 -13.20
C TYR A 52 3.19 5.64 -14.15
N ALA A 53 4.36 5.12 -14.45
CA ALA A 53 4.49 3.96 -15.34
C ALA A 53 3.77 2.73 -14.78
N THR A 54 3.90 2.48 -13.48
CA THR A 54 3.21 1.40 -12.77
C THR A 54 1.70 1.56 -12.84
N GLY A 55 1.19 2.75 -12.59
CA GLY A 55 -0.23 3.05 -12.62
C GLY A 55 -0.84 2.91 -14.02
N LYS A 56 -0.15 3.39 -15.04
CA LYS A 56 -0.56 3.21 -16.46
C LYS A 56 -0.62 1.73 -16.81
N PHE A 57 0.40 0.97 -16.42
CA PHE A 57 0.45 -0.46 -16.68
C PHE A 57 -0.74 -1.20 -16.07
N VAL A 58 -1.02 -1.00 -14.79
CA VAL A 58 -2.13 -1.70 -14.14
C VAL A 58 -3.50 -1.25 -14.65
N ALA A 59 -3.65 0.03 -15.03
CA ALA A 59 -4.86 0.52 -15.67
C ALA A 59 -5.12 -0.20 -17.01
N ASN A 60 -4.07 -0.41 -17.82
CA ASN A 60 -4.16 -1.14 -19.09
C ASN A 60 -4.50 -2.63 -18.89
N LEU A 61 -4.24 -3.20 -17.72
CA LEU A 61 -4.68 -4.56 -17.37
C LEU A 61 -6.15 -4.63 -16.89
N GLY A 62 -6.88 -3.51 -16.94
CA GLY A 62 -8.30 -3.44 -16.55
C GLY A 62 -8.53 -3.29 -15.04
N VAL A 63 -7.51 -2.87 -14.29
CA VAL A 63 -7.65 -2.55 -12.85
C VAL A 63 -8.54 -1.32 -12.67
N GLN A 64 -9.56 -1.42 -11.83
CA GLN A 64 -10.51 -0.33 -11.61
C GLN A 64 -10.06 0.66 -10.53
N LYS A 65 -9.23 0.20 -9.58
CA LYS A 65 -8.77 1.06 -8.48
C LYS A 65 -7.31 0.82 -8.13
N LEU A 66 -6.55 1.91 -8.06
CA LEU A 66 -5.17 1.93 -7.62
C LEU A 66 -5.08 2.62 -6.26
N PHE A 67 -4.61 1.89 -5.27
CA PHE A 67 -4.26 2.45 -3.97
C PHE A 67 -2.78 2.83 -3.97
N ILE A 68 -2.48 4.06 -3.58
CA ILE A 68 -1.13 4.51 -3.28
C ILE A 68 -1.00 4.58 -1.76
N THR A 69 -0.16 3.74 -1.22
CA THR A 69 -0.02 3.58 0.22
C THR A 69 1.42 3.88 0.62
N ARG A 70 1.61 4.70 1.66
CA ARG A 70 2.96 4.91 2.20
C ARG A 70 3.44 3.64 2.90
N ALA A 71 4.73 3.36 2.84
CA ALA A 71 5.33 2.35 3.69
C ALA A 71 5.14 2.74 5.17
N VAL A 72 4.75 1.77 5.98
CA VAL A 72 4.71 1.91 7.43
C VAL A 72 5.74 0.94 7.98
N PRO A 73 6.77 1.42 8.68
CA PRO A 73 7.76 0.53 9.27
C PRO A 73 7.09 -0.39 10.28
N PRO A 74 7.54 -1.64 10.41
CA PRO A 74 7.05 -2.53 11.46
C PRO A 74 7.39 -1.91 12.81
N VAL A 75 6.42 -1.89 13.71
CA VAL A 75 6.61 -1.35 15.08
C VAL A 75 7.42 -2.34 15.91
N TYR A 76 7.35 -3.63 15.58
CA TYR A 76 8.03 -4.72 16.31
C TYR A 76 8.58 -5.79 15.39
N SER A 77 9.70 -6.37 15.79
CA SER A 77 10.12 -7.69 15.37
C SER A 77 9.52 -8.72 16.34
N TYR A 78 8.69 -9.60 15.86
CA TYR A 78 8.13 -10.68 16.68
C TYR A 78 9.19 -11.67 17.22
N GLU A 79 10.41 -11.57 16.74
CA GLU A 79 11.48 -12.51 17.07
C GLU A 79 12.59 -11.93 17.96
N THR A 80 12.62 -10.61 18.12
CA THR A 80 13.66 -9.96 18.93
C THR A 80 13.07 -8.88 19.81
N THR A 81 13.52 -8.79 21.06
CA THR A 81 13.21 -7.72 22.01
C THR A 81 13.85 -6.37 21.62
N GLU A 82 14.63 -6.34 20.57
CA GLU A 82 15.26 -5.15 20.03
C GLU A 82 14.26 -4.40 19.13
N LYS A 83 14.14 -3.09 19.32
CA LYS A 83 13.34 -2.24 18.42
C LYS A 83 13.81 -2.46 17.00
N PRO A 84 12.90 -2.71 16.04
CA PRO A 84 13.29 -2.88 14.65
C PRO A 84 14.08 -1.65 14.22
N VAL A 85 15.25 -1.85 13.68
CA VAL A 85 15.98 -0.81 13.00
C VAL A 85 15.15 -0.43 11.79
N VAL A 86 14.42 0.68 11.89
CA VAL A 86 13.71 1.24 10.75
C VAL A 86 14.78 1.66 9.76
N SER A 87 14.99 0.83 8.75
CA SER A 87 15.89 1.19 7.68
C SER A 87 15.35 2.44 7.00
N ASP A 88 16.13 3.53 7.00
CA ASP A 88 15.81 4.76 6.27
C ASP A 88 15.63 4.54 4.76
N GLU A 89 15.99 3.34 4.28
CA GLU A 89 15.84 2.94 2.88
C GLU A 89 14.39 2.93 2.39
N TYR A 90 13.41 2.75 3.28
CA TYR A 90 11.99 2.71 2.89
C TYR A 90 11.28 4.05 3.10
N ASN A 91 11.86 4.93 3.92
CA ASN A 91 11.22 6.18 4.31
C ASN A 91 11.36 7.22 3.20
N LEU A 92 10.23 7.75 2.77
CA LEU A 92 10.16 8.86 1.81
C LEU A 92 10.31 10.19 2.53
N THR A 93 10.98 11.14 1.91
CA THR A 93 10.82 12.55 2.26
C THR A 93 9.42 13.02 1.87
N HIS A 94 9.08 14.22 2.31
CA HIS A 94 7.82 14.88 1.99
C HIS A 94 7.66 15.08 0.47
N GLU A 95 8.71 15.57 -0.16
CA GLU A 95 8.76 15.85 -1.59
C GLU A 95 8.69 14.56 -2.42
N GLU A 96 9.39 13.51 -2.02
CA GLU A 96 9.37 12.21 -2.69
C GLU A 96 7.97 11.59 -2.65
N ALA A 97 7.32 11.64 -1.49
CA ALA A 97 5.96 11.13 -1.36
C ALA A 97 4.96 11.92 -2.21
N LYS A 98 5.02 13.26 -2.17
CA LYS A 98 4.19 14.12 -3.03
C LYS A 98 4.44 13.86 -4.50
N SER A 99 5.70 13.68 -4.92
CA SER A 99 6.04 13.31 -6.28
C SER A 99 5.35 12.01 -6.73
N GLY A 100 5.31 10.99 -5.85
CA GLY A 100 4.59 9.76 -6.13
C GLY A 100 3.07 9.96 -6.24
N LEU A 101 2.49 10.80 -5.36
CA LEU A 101 1.06 11.11 -5.41
C LEU A 101 0.68 11.91 -6.66
N ASP A 102 1.51 12.88 -7.07
CA ASP A 102 1.30 13.67 -8.28
C ASP A 102 1.31 12.79 -9.54
N GLN A 103 2.22 11.84 -9.61
CA GLN A 103 2.25 10.85 -10.69
C GLN A 103 0.96 10.01 -10.72
N ALA A 104 0.45 9.60 -9.57
CA ALA A 104 -0.81 8.87 -9.50
C ALA A 104 -2.01 9.71 -9.98
N LEU A 105 -2.06 11.01 -9.62
CA LEU A 105 -3.08 11.93 -10.12
C LEU A 105 -3.03 12.09 -11.65
N GLU A 106 -1.84 12.12 -12.24
CA GLU A 106 -1.69 12.14 -13.70
C GLU A 106 -2.23 10.85 -14.34
N VAL A 107 -1.93 9.69 -13.76
CA VAL A 107 -2.54 8.42 -14.20
C VAL A 107 -4.07 8.48 -14.17
N LYS A 108 -4.65 8.98 -13.06
CA LYS A 108 -6.11 9.13 -12.94
C LYS A 108 -6.68 10.02 -14.04
N LYS A 109 -6.04 11.15 -14.31
CA LYS A 109 -6.44 12.09 -15.35
C LYS A 109 -6.47 11.46 -16.74
N GLU A 110 -5.47 10.62 -17.05
CA GLU A 110 -5.33 10.01 -18.38
C GLU A 110 -6.15 8.73 -18.58
N THR A 111 -6.37 7.95 -17.51
CA THR A 111 -6.99 6.62 -17.61
C THR A 111 -8.36 6.52 -16.98
N GLY A 112 -8.74 7.49 -16.15
CA GLY A 112 -9.97 7.43 -15.37
C GLY A 112 -9.94 6.43 -14.21
N ILE A 113 -8.80 5.79 -13.91
CA ILE A 113 -8.68 4.85 -12.80
C ILE A 113 -9.02 5.54 -11.46
N MET A 114 -9.76 4.87 -10.61
CA MET A 114 -10.02 5.39 -9.26
C MET A 114 -8.76 5.33 -8.41
N LEU A 115 -8.52 6.37 -7.64
CA LEU A 115 -7.42 6.38 -6.66
C LEU A 115 -7.94 6.21 -5.23
N GLY A 116 -7.01 5.88 -4.34
CA GLY A 116 -7.25 5.83 -2.91
C GLY A 116 -5.97 5.53 -2.13
N THR A 117 -6.10 5.41 -0.82
CA THR A 117 -5.01 4.94 0.05
C THR A 117 -5.55 3.97 1.09
N LEU A 118 -4.73 3.02 1.52
CA LEU A 118 -5.05 2.11 2.64
C LEU A 118 -4.50 2.63 3.97
N VAL A 119 -3.43 3.43 3.91
CA VAL A 119 -2.86 4.15 5.05
C VAL A 119 -2.89 5.62 4.74
N ASN A 120 -3.62 6.39 5.53
CA ASN A 120 -3.83 7.81 5.29
C ASN A 120 -2.53 8.59 5.30
N PHE A 121 -2.45 9.56 4.40
CA PHE A 121 -1.44 10.60 4.49
C PHE A 121 -1.95 11.69 5.45
N PRO A 122 -1.10 12.19 6.37
CA PRO A 122 -1.50 13.28 7.26
C PRO A 122 -1.91 14.51 6.47
N VAL A 123 -2.99 15.16 6.89
CA VAL A 123 -3.54 16.36 6.23
C VAL A 123 -2.51 17.48 6.15
N CYS A 124 -1.77 17.71 7.24
CA CYS A 124 -0.69 18.70 7.29
C CYS A 124 0.47 18.39 6.33
N PHE A 125 0.65 17.10 5.99
CA PHE A 125 1.64 16.66 5.03
C PHE A 125 1.23 17.00 3.59
N LEU A 126 -0.04 16.86 3.25
CA LEU A 126 -0.53 17.05 1.88
C LEU A 126 -0.56 18.53 1.47
N GLY A 127 -0.96 19.42 2.37
CA GLY A 127 -1.06 20.86 2.13
C GLY A 127 -2.28 21.23 1.29
N ASP A 128 -2.31 20.89 0.01
CA ASP A 128 -3.44 21.13 -0.88
C ASP A 128 -4.46 19.99 -0.77
N LEU A 129 -5.50 20.21 0.02
CA LEU A 129 -6.49 19.19 0.35
C LEU A 129 -7.43 18.88 -0.82
N GLU A 130 -7.72 19.83 -1.66
CA GLU A 130 -8.56 19.64 -2.83
C GLU A 130 -7.85 18.77 -3.86
N LYS A 131 -6.59 19.07 -4.15
CA LYS A 131 -5.74 18.29 -5.06
C LYS A 131 -5.59 16.85 -4.62
N TYR A 132 -5.34 16.61 -3.32
CA TYR A 132 -5.01 15.28 -2.79
C TYR A 132 -6.19 14.58 -2.11
N GLN A 133 -7.43 14.95 -2.41
CA GLN A 133 -8.64 14.41 -1.76
C GLN A 133 -8.75 12.88 -1.83
N ASP A 134 -8.19 12.23 -2.85
CA ASP A 134 -8.19 10.77 -3.00
C ASP A 134 -7.34 10.05 -1.93
N PHE A 135 -6.44 10.77 -1.25
CA PHE A 135 -5.44 10.19 -0.35
C PHE A 135 -5.68 10.48 1.14
N PHE A 136 -6.79 11.11 1.50
CA PHE A 136 -7.12 11.32 2.91
C PHE A 136 -7.63 10.06 3.59
N GLY A 137 -8.33 9.21 2.85
CA GLY A 137 -9.01 8.07 3.42
C GLY A 137 -10.16 8.45 4.38
N ARG A 138 -10.69 7.45 5.07
CA ARG A 138 -11.79 7.61 6.05
C ARG A 138 -11.31 7.61 7.51
N GLY A 139 -10.07 7.94 7.76
CA GLY A 139 -9.44 7.75 9.06
C GLY A 139 -8.90 6.33 9.26
N CYS A 140 -8.31 6.08 10.41
CA CYS A 140 -7.76 4.76 10.74
C CYS A 140 -8.89 3.80 11.14
N PRO A 141 -9.08 2.66 10.44
CA PRO A 141 -10.12 1.68 10.80
C PRO A 141 -9.93 1.11 12.21
N SER A 142 -8.67 0.95 12.64
CA SER A 142 -8.35 0.45 13.99
C SER A 142 -8.79 1.43 15.07
N GLN A 143 -8.53 2.73 14.90
CA GLN A 143 -8.99 3.76 15.85
C GLN A 143 -10.50 3.89 15.93
N ARG A 144 -11.22 3.54 14.86
CA ARG A 144 -12.69 3.56 14.84
C ARG A 144 -13.33 2.27 15.35
N GLY A 145 -12.54 1.25 15.65
CA GLY A 145 -13.05 -0.06 16.04
C GLY A 145 -13.67 -0.88 14.90
N ASP A 146 -13.44 -0.49 13.65
CA ASP A 146 -14.00 -1.18 12.47
C ASP A 146 -13.22 -2.44 12.09
N ARG A 147 -12.10 -2.71 12.74
CA ARG A 147 -11.20 -3.82 12.41
C ARG A 147 -10.62 -4.45 13.66
N ILE A 148 -10.58 -5.77 13.63
CA ILE A 148 -9.79 -6.60 14.55
C ILE A 148 -8.85 -7.45 13.70
N ASN A 149 -7.61 -7.59 14.15
CA ASN A 149 -6.63 -8.51 13.59
C ASN A 149 -6.44 -9.64 14.60
N VAL A 150 -6.37 -10.85 14.08
CA VAL A 150 -6.09 -12.05 14.89
C VAL A 150 -4.79 -12.63 14.35
N ASN A 151 -3.82 -12.85 15.22
CA ASN A 151 -2.55 -13.47 14.83
C ASN A 151 -2.68 -15.00 14.77
N SER A 152 -1.59 -15.69 14.41
CA SER A 152 -1.57 -17.15 14.27
C SER A 152 -1.78 -17.93 15.60
N THR A 153 -1.63 -17.26 16.74
CA THR A 153 -1.84 -17.85 18.07
C THR A 153 -3.20 -17.49 18.67
N GLY A 154 -4.08 -16.83 17.90
CA GLY A 154 -5.42 -16.46 18.34
C GLY A 154 -5.51 -15.12 19.06
N VAL A 155 -4.40 -14.44 19.31
CA VAL A 155 -4.39 -13.14 20.00
C VAL A 155 -4.99 -12.05 19.14
N MET A 156 -5.86 -11.23 19.71
CA MET A 156 -6.57 -10.14 19.05
C MET A 156 -5.85 -8.80 19.25
N HIS A 157 -5.70 -8.06 18.17
CA HIS A 157 -5.18 -6.69 18.14
C HIS A 157 -6.09 -5.81 17.27
N THR A 158 -6.14 -4.51 17.53
CA THR A 158 -6.87 -3.59 16.64
C THR A 158 -6.09 -3.31 15.36
N CYS A 159 -4.76 -3.36 15.42
CA CYS A 159 -3.86 -3.10 14.30
C CYS A 159 -2.66 -4.04 14.34
N VAL A 160 -2.16 -4.42 13.17
CA VAL A 160 -0.90 -5.18 13.05
C VAL A 160 0.34 -4.38 13.49
N HIS A 161 0.18 -3.08 13.72
CA HIS A 161 1.22 -2.17 14.20
C HIS A 161 1.01 -1.79 15.69
N GLU A 162 0.18 -2.52 16.42
CA GLU A 162 -0.12 -2.26 17.82
C GLU A 162 0.18 -3.49 18.66
N GLU A 163 0.81 -3.31 19.83
CA GLU A 163 1.13 -4.40 20.75
C GLU A 163 0.00 -4.75 21.71
N THR A 164 -0.95 -3.84 21.90
CA THR A 164 -2.04 -4.06 22.87
C THR A 164 -2.85 -5.28 22.48
N GLU A 165 -2.89 -6.25 23.37
CA GLU A 165 -3.67 -7.47 23.24
C GLU A 165 -5.07 -7.26 23.84
N TYR A 166 -6.11 -7.63 23.10
CA TYR A 166 -7.50 -7.48 23.49
C TYR A 166 -8.16 -8.81 23.86
N GLY A 167 -7.38 -9.85 24.02
CA GLY A 167 -7.81 -11.20 24.34
C GLY A 167 -7.37 -12.22 23.29
N ASN A 168 -7.77 -13.46 23.49
CA ASN A 168 -7.44 -14.57 22.60
C ASN A 168 -8.71 -15.32 22.20
N ILE A 169 -8.97 -15.46 20.90
CA ILE A 169 -10.17 -16.17 20.40
C ILE A 169 -10.16 -17.67 20.67
N LEU A 170 -9.02 -18.23 21.08
CA LEU A 170 -8.89 -19.65 21.44
C LEU A 170 -9.02 -19.89 22.94
N GLU A 171 -9.15 -18.83 23.74
CA GLU A 171 -9.32 -18.86 25.19
C GLU A 171 -10.70 -18.30 25.54
N GLU A 172 -11.41 -18.95 26.44
CA GLU A 172 -12.72 -18.49 26.94
C GLU A 172 -12.56 -17.37 27.97
#